data_c115a0e66d827cdc2dbb4204ce7a9d7f
#
_entry.id   c115a0e66d827cdc2dbb4204ce7a9d7f
#
_cell.length_a   1.000
_cell.length_b   1.000
_cell.length_c   1.000
_cell.angle_alpha   90.00
_cell.angle_beta   90.00
_cell.angle_gamma   90.00
#
_symmetry.space_group_name_H-M   'P 1'
#
loop_
_entity.id
_entity.type
_entity.pdbx_description
1 polymer ?
#
loop_
_entity_poly.entity_id
_entity_poly.type
_entity_poly.pdbx_seq_one_letter_code
_entity_poly.pdbx_strand_id
1 'polypeptide(L)'
;MKFTQMLTAIDTHTAGEAARLIIGGIPKFPGKTMAEKRQYLETHKDGLRKSLMLEPRGHQDMFGAFICEPANEEADYGIIFMDSSGYLNMCGHNTIAAMTVAVECGWVDVPQGESQVKVVQDTPAGLIHGTVHLNPSGDVEFVSFENVPSFLYKKDISIFVPSLEKEVVCDISFGGNFFALVSAEQVDLDICPKNSEVLCKIGMEIRDGLNQNVRVQHPILQHIAGVDEVEFYGPAKSKEADFQNFVAFGDSQVDRSPCGTGTSAKIAFMHAKNLLNVGDSVICESVLETKFKGEIVKECKVGDYAAIIPRISGTASIVGFNTFLIDPKDPLKQGFLLK
;
A
#
# COMPACT_ATOMS: atom_id res chain seq x y z
N MET A 1 17.02 -3.78 34.25
CA MET A 1 16.51 -2.94 33.15
C MET A 1 14.99 -3.08 33.14
N LYS A 2 14.23 -1.99 33.07
CA LYS A 2 12.75 -2.03 33.09
C LYS A 2 12.27 -1.48 31.75
N PHE A 3 11.88 -2.34 30.82
CA PHE A 3 11.27 -1.93 29.57
C PHE A 3 9.79 -1.63 29.79
N THR A 4 9.25 -0.64 29.10
CA THR A 4 7.80 -0.38 29.09
C THR A 4 7.08 -1.32 28.15
N GLN A 5 7.76 -1.80 27.11
CA GLN A 5 7.17 -2.63 26.08
C GLN A 5 8.22 -3.50 25.39
N MET A 6 7.83 -4.73 25.07
CA MET A 6 8.55 -5.65 24.21
C MET A 6 7.61 -6.03 23.07
N LEU A 7 8.02 -5.76 21.84
CA LEU A 7 7.22 -5.96 20.63
C LEU A 7 7.86 -7.01 19.75
N THR A 8 7.10 -8.02 19.34
CA THR A 8 7.57 -9.05 18.41
C THR A 8 7.11 -8.69 17.00
N ALA A 9 8.01 -8.78 16.04
CA ALA A 9 7.76 -8.47 14.64
C ALA A 9 8.35 -9.53 13.70
N ILE A 10 7.72 -9.66 12.53
CA ILE A 10 8.25 -10.35 11.37
C ILE A 10 8.53 -9.29 10.32
N ASP A 11 9.79 -9.16 9.93
CA ASP A 11 10.20 -8.26 8.86
C ASP A 11 10.19 -9.01 7.53
N THR A 12 9.61 -8.38 6.53
CA THR A 12 9.43 -8.90 5.17
C THR A 12 9.77 -7.83 4.16
N HIS A 13 9.84 -8.18 2.90
CA HIS A 13 9.65 -7.25 1.80
C HIS A 13 8.73 -7.85 0.75
N THR A 14 7.96 -7.00 0.08
CA THR A 14 7.15 -7.35 -1.09
C THR A 14 7.68 -6.60 -2.28
N ALA A 15 8.27 -7.34 -3.23
CA ALA A 15 8.84 -6.75 -4.45
C ALA A 15 9.84 -5.59 -4.16
N GLY A 16 10.57 -5.67 -3.04
CA GLY A 16 11.55 -4.66 -2.62
C GLY A 16 11.04 -3.67 -1.57
N GLU A 17 9.72 -3.49 -1.41
CA GLU A 17 9.16 -2.60 -0.38
C GLU A 17 9.10 -3.29 0.98
N ALA A 18 9.69 -2.65 2.00
CA ALA A 18 9.77 -3.20 3.35
C ALA A 18 8.39 -3.27 4.02
N ALA A 19 8.16 -4.34 4.81
CA ALA A 19 6.95 -4.49 5.61
C ALA A 19 7.29 -5.15 6.95
N ARG A 20 7.11 -4.41 8.04
CA ARG A 20 7.27 -4.90 9.42
C ARG A 20 5.92 -5.24 10.01
N LEU A 21 5.64 -6.52 10.19
CA LEU A 21 4.40 -7.00 10.77
C LEU A 21 4.56 -7.18 12.28
N ILE A 22 3.88 -6.37 13.08
CA ILE A 22 3.90 -6.44 14.53
C ILE A 22 2.87 -7.47 14.98
N ILE A 23 3.35 -8.59 15.49
CA ILE A 23 2.55 -9.79 15.80
C ILE A 23 2.37 -10.05 17.29
N GLY A 24 3.09 -9.32 18.14
CA GLY A 24 3.01 -9.54 19.59
C GLY A 24 3.49 -8.35 20.42
N GLY A 25 3.13 -8.40 21.71
CA GLY A 25 3.46 -7.32 22.66
C GLY A 25 2.61 -6.07 22.53
N ILE A 26 1.60 -6.08 21.68
CA ILE A 26 0.66 -4.98 21.48
C ILE A 26 -0.53 -5.07 22.42
N PRO A 27 -1.05 -3.95 22.93
CA PRO A 27 -2.29 -3.96 23.71
C PRO A 27 -3.48 -4.24 22.78
N LYS A 28 -4.58 -4.70 23.38
CA LYS A 28 -5.86 -4.79 22.66
C LYS A 28 -6.31 -3.38 22.25
N PHE A 29 -6.60 -3.19 20.96
CA PHE A 29 -7.07 -1.91 20.45
C PHE A 29 -8.60 -1.82 20.60
N PRO A 30 -9.12 -0.79 21.30
CA PRO A 30 -10.56 -0.55 21.36
C PRO A 30 -11.08 -0.10 20.00
N GLY A 31 -12.32 -0.49 19.69
CA GLY A 31 -13.02 -0.15 18.46
C GLY A 31 -13.89 -1.31 17.98
N LYS A 32 -15.05 -0.98 17.40
CA LYS A 32 -16.01 -1.94 16.82
C LYS A 32 -15.71 -2.21 15.34
N THR A 33 -14.93 -1.34 14.72
CA THR A 33 -14.48 -1.46 13.33
C THR A 33 -12.96 -1.30 13.27
N MET A 34 -12.33 -1.76 12.19
CA MET A 34 -10.90 -1.56 12.01
C MET A 34 -10.54 -0.08 11.82
N ALA A 35 -11.43 0.72 11.25
CA ALA A 35 -11.26 2.17 11.15
C ALA A 35 -11.24 2.84 12.55
N GLU A 36 -12.12 2.43 13.48
CA GLU A 36 -12.10 2.92 14.87
C GLU A 36 -10.83 2.49 15.61
N LYS A 37 -10.35 1.25 15.41
CA LYS A 37 -9.09 0.77 15.99
C LYS A 37 -7.88 1.56 15.46
N ARG A 38 -7.87 1.85 14.15
CA ARG A 38 -6.86 2.72 13.52
C ARG A 38 -6.89 4.12 14.14
N GLN A 39 -8.07 4.73 14.23
CA GLN A 39 -8.22 6.06 14.83
C GLN A 39 -7.75 6.10 16.30
N TYR A 40 -8.04 5.05 17.07
CA TYR A 40 -7.53 4.95 18.44
C TYR A 40 -5.99 4.92 18.48
N LEU A 41 -5.35 4.16 17.62
CA LEU A 41 -3.88 4.14 17.52
C LEU A 41 -3.33 5.51 17.18
N GLU A 42 -3.87 6.15 16.16
CA GLU A 42 -3.45 7.47 15.69
C GLU A 42 -3.57 8.54 16.80
N THR A 43 -4.67 8.54 17.53
CA THR A 43 -4.93 9.58 18.54
C THR A 43 -4.31 9.31 19.91
N HIS A 44 -4.14 8.04 20.31
CA HIS A 44 -3.72 7.70 21.68
C HIS A 44 -2.42 6.89 21.76
N LYS A 45 -1.96 6.27 20.68
CA LYS A 45 -0.84 5.33 20.69
C LYS A 45 0.16 5.51 19.52
N ASP A 46 0.13 6.65 18.85
CA ASP A 46 1.02 6.93 17.70
C ASP A 46 2.52 6.79 18.04
N GLY A 47 2.88 6.94 19.31
CA GLY A 47 4.24 6.64 19.77
C GLY A 47 4.73 5.22 19.48
N LEU A 48 3.81 4.23 19.36
CA LEU A 48 4.16 2.86 18.95
C LEU A 48 4.63 2.83 17.49
N ARG A 49 3.85 3.41 16.59
CA ARG A 49 4.22 3.53 15.18
C ARG A 49 5.56 4.22 15.03
N LYS A 50 5.71 5.41 15.62
CA LYS A 50 6.95 6.18 15.58
C LYS A 50 8.15 5.37 16.06
N SER A 51 8.02 4.66 17.18
CA SER A 51 9.08 3.82 17.73
C SER A 51 9.54 2.70 16.77
N LEU A 52 8.66 2.23 15.88
CA LEU A 52 8.90 1.07 15.02
C LEU A 52 9.23 1.46 13.57
N MET A 53 8.68 2.57 13.09
CA MET A 53 8.81 3.01 11.70
C MET A 53 9.92 4.04 11.51
N LEU A 54 10.28 4.81 12.57
CA LEU A 54 11.32 5.82 12.48
C LEU A 54 12.68 5.29 12.96
N GLU A 55 13.76 6.02 12.65
CA GLU A 55 15.09 5.73 13.16
C GLU A 55 15.13 5.75 14.71
N PRO A 56 15.92 4.92 15.36
CA PRO A 56 16.92 3.99 14.83
C PRO A 56 16.38 2.59 14.52
N ARG A 57 15.06 2.34 14.61
CA ARG A 57 14.46 1.01 14.42
C ARG A 57 13.84 0.81 13.05
N GLY A 58 13.54 1.89 12.35
CA GLY A 58 13.05 1.95 10.97
C GLY A 58 13.85 2.94 10.14
N HIS A 59 13.25 3.47 9.10
CA HIS A 59 13.82 4.46 8.18
C HIS A 59 12.70 5.30 7.55
N GLN A 60 13.06 6.32 6.75
CA GLN A 60 12.09 7.24 6.14
C GLN A 60 10.99 6.52 5.34
N ASP A 61 11.34 5.49 4.58
CA ASP A 61 10.41 4.75 3.73
C ASP A 61 9.93 3.43 4.37
N MET A 62 9.96 3.33 5.72
CA MET A 62 9.56 2.12 6.42
C MET A 62 8.05 1.98 6.45
N PHE A 63 7.56 0.83 5.98
CA PHE A 63 6.18 0.39 6.15
C PHE A 63 6.06 -0.71 7.21
N GLY A 64 4.86 -0.85 7.73
CA GLY A 64 4.52 -1.95 8.61
C GLY A 64 3.02 -2.05 8.87
N ALA A 65 2.67 -3.00 9.72
CA ALA A 65 1.30 -3.17 10.16
C ALA A 65 1.23 -3.77 11.57
N PHE A 66 0.19 -3.44 12.29
CA PHE A 66 -0.22 -4.18 13.49
C PHE A 66 -1.17 -5.30 13.09
N ILE A 67 -0.81 -6.53 13.43
CA ILE A 67 -1.70 -7.69 13.32
C ILE A 67 -2.49 -7.78 14.63
N CYS A 68 -3.81 -7.83 14.55
CA CYS A 68 -4.68 -7.81 15.72
C CYS A 68 -5.96 -8.63 15.49
N GLU A 69 -6.79 -8.74 16.53
CA GLU A 69 -8.13 -9.33 16.42
C GLU A 69 -8.96 -8.57 15.36
N PRO A 70 -9.60 -9.27 14.43
CA PRO A 70 -10.48 -8.64 13.45
C PRO A 70 -11.71 -8.03 14.15
N ALA A 71 -12.39 -7.13 13.46
CA ALA A 71 -13.69 -6.62 13.87
C ALA A 71 -14.84 -7.38 13.19
N ASN A 72 -14.55 -8.03 12.06
CA ASN A 72 -15.47 -8.88 11.30
C ASN A 72 -15.11 -10.36 11.52
N GLU A 73 -16.10 -11.18 11.88
CA GLU A 73 -15.92 -12.61 12.15
C GLU A 73 -15.56 -13.45 10.91
N GLU A 74 -15.76 -12.91 9.69
CA GLU A 74 -15.36 -13.57 8.45
C GLU A 74 -13.86 -13.53 8.19
N ALA A 75 -13.12 -12.66 8.90
CA ALA A 75 -11.71 -12.48 8.67
C ALA A 75 -10.85 -13.39 9.57
N ASP A 76 -9.78 -13.91 9.01
CA ASP A 76 -8.79 -14.70 9.75
C ASP A 76 -8.01 -13.83 10.76
N TYR A 77 -7.75 -12.56 10.41
CA TYR A 77 -7.11 -11.58 11.29
C TYR A 77 -7.42 -10.14 10.85
N GLY A 78 -7.24 -9.22 11.79
CA GLY A 78 -7.28 -7.78 11.54
C GLY A 78 -5.89 -7.23 11.28
N ILE A 79 -5.79 -6.23 10.40
CA ILE A 79 -4.54 -5.55 10.06
C ILE A 79 -4.73 -4.04 10.01
N ILE A 80 -3.81 -3.29 10.64
CA ILE A 80 -3.80 -1.83 10.63
C ILE A 80 -2.46 -1.39 10.06
N PHE A 81 -2.49 -0.85 8.85
CA PHE A 81 -1.31 -0.43 8.11
C PHE A 81 -0.76 0.89 8.64
N MET A 82 0.55 1.02 8.60
CA MET A 82 1.30 2.21 9.02
C MET A 82 2.57 2.37 8.21
N ASP A 83 3.05 3.60 8.15
CA ASP A 83 4.35 3.96 7.61
C ASP A 83 5.07 4.95 8.53
N SER A 84 6.18 5.52 8.07
CA SER A 84 6.91 6.53 8.83
C SER A 84 6.13 7.84 9.00
N SER A 85 5.17 8.14 8.11
CA SER A 85 4.37 9.37 8.13
C SER A 85 3.06 9.23 8.91
N GLY A 86 2.40 8.05 8.85
CA GLY A 86 1.07 7.89 9.45
C GLY A 86 0.48 6.49 9.38
N TYR A 87 -0.84 6.46 9.31
CA TYR A 87 -1.64 5.23 9.17
C TYR A 87 -2.41 5.25 7.86
N LEU A 88 -2.50 4.11 7.20
CA LEU A 88 -3.15 3.91 5.92
C LEU A 88 -4.46 3.13 6.07
N ASN A 89 -5.39 3.33 5.13
CA ASN A 89 -6.63 2.56 5.08
C ASN A 89 -6.43 1.20 4.43
N MET A 90 -5.58 1.16 3.41
CA MET A 90 -5.21 -0.05 2.66
C MET A 90 -3.75 0.05 2.19
N CYS A 91 -3.08 -1.10 2.13
CA CYS A 91 -1.71 -1.19 1.64
C CYS A 91 -1.51 -2.55 0.94
N GLY A 92 -1.28 -2.52 -0.38
CA GLY A 92 -1.21 -3.73 -1.20
C GLY A 92 0.00 -4.60 -0.88
N HIS A 93 1.19 -4.03 -0.77
CA HIS A 93 2.41 -4.80 -0.49
C HIS A 93 2.40 -5.41 0.93
N ASN A 94 1.90 -4.67 1.95
CA ASN A 94 1.72 -5.22 3.28
C ASN A 94 0.65 -6.33 3.31
N THR A 95 -0.39 -6.25 2.48
CA THR A 95 -1.40 -7.31 2.32
C THR A 95 -0.76 -8.58 1.80
N ILE A 96 0.04 -8.52 0.74
CA ILE A 96 0.78 -9.66 0.20
C ILE A 96 1.73 -10.23 1.26
N ALA A 97 2.49 -9.37 1.95
CA ALA A 97 3.40 -9.76 3.01
C ALA A 97 2.69 -10.49 4.16
N ALA A 98 1.57 -9.92 4.65
CA ALA A 98 0.85 -10.50 5.79
C ALA A 98 0.18 -11.83 5.44
N MET A 99 -0.37 -11.98 4.22
CA MET A 99 -0.93 -13.26 3.75
C MET A 99 0.15 -14.32 3.55
N THR A 100 1.34 -13.94 3.04
CA THR A 100 2.50 -14.83 2.97
C THR A 100 2.88 -15.32 4.37
N VAL A 101 3.04 -14.40 5.32
CA VAL A 101 3.39 -14.73 6.71
C VAL A 101 2.30 -15.57 7.39
N ALA A 102 1.01 -15.28 7.12
CA ALA A 102 -0.09 -16.02 7.71
C ALA A 102 -0.05 -17.52 7.38
N VAL A 103 0.36 -17.85 6.16
CA VAL A 103 0.51 -19.24 5.72
C VAL A 103 1.87 -19.82 6.18
N GLU A 104 2.97 -19.14 5.90
CA GLU A 104 4.33 -19.62 6.24
C GLU A 104 4.55 -19.79 7.75
N CYS A 105 3.88 -18.99 8.58
CA CYS A 105 3.97 -19.06 10.04
C CYS A 105 2.79 -19.79 10.70
N GLY A 106 1.90 -20.41 9.91
CA GLY A 106 0.82 -21.26 10.41
C GLY A 106 -0.28 -20.51 11.17
N TRP A 107 -0.58 -19.25 10.81
CA TRP A 107 -1.77 -18.55 11.34
C TRP A 107 -3.04 -19.02 10.64
N VAL A 108 -2.90 -19.46 9.39
CA VAL A 108 -3.96 -20.04 8.58
C VAL A 108 -3.51 -21.45 8.20
N ASP A 109 -4.39 -22.43 8.45
CA ASP A 109 -4.11 -23.83 8.16
C ASP A 109 -4.14 -24.10 6.64
N VAL A 110 -3.15 -24.84 6.16
CA VAL A 110 -3.09 -25.35 4.79
C VAL A 110 -3.58 -26.80 4.78
N PRO A 111 -4.74 -27.10 4.18
CA PRO A 111 -5.18 -28.49 4.06
C PRO A 111 -4.20 -29.31 3.21
N GLN A 112 -3.97 -30.54 3.61
CA GLN A 112 -3.02 -31.43 2.94
C GLN A 112 -3.38 -31.66 1.48
N GLY A 113 -2.45 -31.36 0.57
CA GLY A 113 -2.60 -31.57 -0.87
C GLY A 113 -3.22 -30.40 -1.63
N GLU A 114 -3.58 -29.32 -0.94
CA GLU A 114 -4.06 -28.10 -1.60
C GLU A 114 -2.87 -27.31 -2.17
N SER A 115 -3.07 -26.74 -3.36
CA SER A 115 -2.11 -25.85 -4.04
C SER A 115 -2.41 -24.36 -3.79
N GLN A 116 -3.47 -24.07 -3.06
CA GLN A 116 -3.86 -22.69 -2.74
C GLN A 116 -4.71 -22.64 -1.47
N VAL A 117 -4.59 -21.54 -0.73
CA VAL A 117 -5.33 -21.26 0.49
C VAL A 117 -5.96 -19.86 0.41
N LYS A 118 -7.23 -19.76 0.81
CA LYS A 118 -7.93 -18.49 0.94
C LYS A 118 -7.60 -17.87 2.28
N VAL A 119 -7.35 -16.57 2.28
CA VAL A 119 -7.08 -15.76 3.48
C VAL A 119 -7.92 -14.49 3.41
N VAL A 120 -8.59 -14.15 4.49
CA VAL A 120 -9.42 -12.95 4.60
C VAL A 120 -8.83 -12.02 5.65
N GLN A 121 -8.49 -10.80 5.26
CA GLN A 121 -8.01 -9.73 6.15
C GLN A 121 -9.12 -8.72 6.42
N ASP A 122 -9.28 -8.30 7.67
CA ASP A 122 -10.12 -7.15 8.04
C ASP A 122 -9.24 -5.89 8.13
N THR A 123 -9.51 -4.92 7.25
CA THR A 123 -8.74 -3.68 7.13
C THR A 123 -9.60 -2.44 7.41
N PRO A 124 -9.02 -1.26 7.64
CA PRO A 124 -9.79 -0.02 7.75
C PRO A 124 -10.60 0.34 6.49
N ALA A 125 -10.22 -0.17 5.31
CA ALA A 125 -10.96 0.01 4.06
C ALA A 125 -12.03 -1.08 3.82
N GLY A 126 -12.09 -2.14 4.64
CA GLY A 126 -13.02 -3.26 4.53
C GLY A 126 -12.31 -4.61 4.44
N LEU A 127 -13.07 -5.66 4.14
CA LEU A 127 -12.53 -7.01 3.96
C LEU A 127 -11.74 -7.13 2.67
N ILE A 128 -10.58 -7.77 2.77
CA ILE A 128 -9.73 -8.11 1.63
C ILE A 128 -9.65 -9.64 1.53
N HIS A 129 -10.12 -10.16 0.41
CA HIS A 129 -10.10 -11.59 0.11
C HIS A 129 -8.87 -11.91 -0.74
N GLY A 130 -7.98 -12.74 -0.20
CA GLY A 130 -6.78 -13.20 -0.89
C GLY A 130 -6.76 -14.70 -1.12
N THR A 131 -5.90 -15.10 -2.03
CA THR A 131 -5.53 -16.48 -2.29
C THR A 131 -4.02 -16.57 -2.27
N VAL A 132 -3.49 -17.39 -1.38
CA VAL A 132 -2.07 -17.73 -1.31
C VAL A 132 -1.86 -18.98 -2.17
N HIS A 133 -0.99 -18.87 -3.17
CA HIS A 133 -0.66 -19.96 -4.08
C HIS A 133 0.62 -20.63 -3.63
N LEU A 134 0.59 -21.96 -3.63
CA LEU A 134 1.67 -22.79 -3.11
C LEU A 134 2.37 -23.56 -4.23
N ASN A 135 3.68 -23.67 -4.14
CA ASN A 135 4.46 -24.50 -5.01
C ASN A 135 4.28 -26.01 -4.63
N PRO A 136 4.76 -26.96 -5.44
CA PRO A 136 4.65 -28.39 -5.12
C PRO A 136 5.35 -28.82 -3.82
N SER A 137 6.25 -28.00 -3.28
CA SER A 137 6.92 -28.25 -1.97
C SER A 137 6.10 -27.74 -0.79
N GLY A 138 5.02 -26.97 -1.04
CA GLY A 138 4.16 -26.39 -0.02
C GLY A 138 4.56 -24.99 0.42
N ASP A 139 5.61 -24.40 -0.17
CA ASP A 139 6.03 -23.02 0.13
C ASP A 139 5.13 -22.02 -0.65
N VAL A 140 5.00 -20.82 -0.12
CA VAL A 140 4.26 -19.75 -0.81
C VAL A 140 4.99 -19.31 -2.07
N GLU A 141 4.34 -19.47 -3.24
CA GLU A 141 4.86 -19.05 -4.53
C GLU A 141 4.52 -17.58 -4.83
N PHE A 142 3.24 -17.22 -4.68
CA PHE A 142 2.75 -15.86 -4.79
C PHE A 142 1.41 -15.69 -4.07
N VAL A 143 1.03 -14.44 -3.85
CA VAL A 143 -0.28 -14.07 -3.29
C VAL A 143 -1.06 -13.27 -4.33
N SER A 144 -2.35 -13.57 -4.47
CA SER A 144 -3.30 -12.73 -5.20
C SER A 144 -4.42 -12.29 -4.27
N PHE A 145 -4.86 -11.04 -4.37
CA PHE A 145 -6.00 -10.54 -3.59
C PHE A 145 -6.91 -9.66 -4.44
N GLU A 146 -8.21 -9.72 -4.17
CA GLU A 146 -9.16 -8.78 -4.73
C GLU A 146 -9.16 -7.53 -3.87
N ASN A 147 -8.79 -6.41 -4.50
CA ASN A 147 -8.74 -5.12 -3.82
C ASN A 147 -10.14 -4.50 -3.75
N VAL A 148 -10.26 -3.41 -3.01
CA VAL A 148 -11.49 -2.63 -2.91
C VAL A 148 -11.94 -2.11 -4.28
N PRO A 149 -13.25 -1.82 -4.48
CA PRO A 149 -13.75 -1.24 -5.72
C PRO A 149 -12.96 0.00 -6.09
N SER A 150 -12.39 0.01 -7.30
CA SER A 150 -11.50 1.04 -7.81
C SER A 150 -12.13 1.77 -8.99
N PHE A 151 -11.95 3.09 -9.08
CA PHE A 151 -12.65 3.92 -10.07
C PHE A 151 -11.87 5.18 -10.43
N LEU A 152 -12.06 5.65 -11.67
CA LEU A 152 -11.60 6.96 -12.11
C LEU A 152 -12.51 8.04 -11.49
N TYR A 153 -11.92 8.91 -10.67
CA TYR A 153 -12.65 9.95 -9.94
C TYR A 153 -12.79 11.24 -10.73
N LYS A 154 -11.68 11.76 -11.26
CA LYS A 154 -11.62 12.93 -12.14
C LYS A 154 -10.54 12.75 -13.19
N LYS A 155 -10.74 13.34 -14.35
CA LYS A 155 -9.81 13.27 -15.48
C LYS A 155 -9.35 14.64 -15.94
N ASP A 156 -8.21 14.66 -16.60
CA ASP A 156 -7.67 15.80 -17.34
C ASP A 156 -7.54 17.06 -16.46
N ILE A 157 -6.99 16.92 -15.24
CA ILE A 157 -6.79 18.03 -14.31
C ILE A 157 -5.42 18.62 -14.55
N SER A 158 -5.37 19.91 -14.89
CA SER A 158 -4.13 20.66 -15.03
C SER A 158 -3.70 21.23 -13.67
N ILE A 159 -2.41 21.07 -13.33
CA ILE A 159 -1.80 21.63 -12.14
C ILE A 159 -0.43 22.23 -12.46
N PHE A 160 -0.19 23.45 -11.99
CA PHE A 160 1.12 24.09 -12.14
C PHE A 160 2.13 23.47 -11.17
N VAL A 161 3.27 23.04 -11.71
CA VAL A 161 4.37 22.43 -10.96
C VAL A 161 5.52 23.43 -10.88
N PRO A 162 5.79 24.03 -9.70
CA PRO A 162 6.78 25.08 -9.54
C PRO A 162 8.18 24.71 -9.98
N SER A 163 8.65 23.51 -9.65
CA SER A 163 10.00 23.06 -10.00
C SER A 163 10.20 22.80 -11.49
N LEU A 164 9.13 22.64 -12.26
CA LEU A 164 9.15 22.47 -13.71
C LEU A 164 8.78 23.76 -14.46
N GLU A 165 8.29 24.79 -13.75
CA GLU A 165 7.77 26.05 -14.33
C GLU A 165 6.72 25.82 -15.44
N LYS A 166 5.97 24.71 -15.37
CA LYS A 166 4.93 24.35 -16.36
C LYS A 166 3.73 23.66 -15.72
N GLU A 167 2.65 23.59 -16.47
CA GLU A 167 1.48 22.79 -16.13
C GLU A 167 1.69 21.32 -16.49
N VAL A 168 1.21 20.43 -15.60
CA VAL A 168 1.16 18.99 -15.78
C VAL A 168 -0.28 18.54 -15.69
N VAL A 169 -0.71 17.67 -16.60
CA VAL A 169 -2.06 17.11 -16.61
C VAL A 169 -2.04 15.75 -15.92
N CYS A 170 -2.97 15.54 -15.01
CA CYS A 170 -3.15 14.30 -14.29
C CYS A 170 -4.59 13.83 -14.25
N ASP A 171 -4.79 12.55 -14.01
CA ASP A 171 -6.07 11.95 -13.70
C ASP A 171 -6.10 11.55 -12.22
N ILE A 172 -7.22 11.77 -11.52
CA ILE A 172 -7.38 11.28 -10.14
C ILE A 172 -8.17 9.99 -10.16
N SER A 173 -7.59 8.92 -9.65
CA SER A 173 -8.19 7.58 -9.58
C SER A 173 -8.07 7.00 -8.18
N PHE A 174 -9.01 6.15 -7.78
CA PHE A 174 -9.06 5.49 -6.50
C PHE A 174 -8.75 4.00 -6.64
N GLY A 175 -7.81 3.50 -5.82
CA GLY A 175 -7.43 2.08 -5.75
C GLY A 175 -7.24 1.56 -4.32
N GLY A 176 -7.94 2.20 -3.35
CA GLY A 176 -7.78 2.03 -1.91
C GLY A 176 -7.34 3.33 -1.23
N ASN A 177 -6.53 4.11 -1.94
CA ASN A 177 -6.20 5.52 -1.69
C ASN A 177 -6.46 6.29 -2.99
N PHE A 178 -6.48 7.63 -2.93
CA PHE A 178 -6.57 8.47 -4.12
C PHE A 178 -5.19 8.76 -4.69
N PHE A 179 -5.02 8.45 -5.96
CA PHE A 179 -3.81 8.67 -6.75
C PHE A 179 -4.00 9.77 -7.77
N ALA A 180 -3.00 10.64 -7.92
CA ALA A 180 -2.81 11.40 -9.14
C ALA A 180 -1.95 10.58 -10.10
N LEU A 181 -2.49 10.20 -11.26
CA LEU A 181 -1.81 9.45 -12.31
C LEU A 181 -1.22 10.40 -13.33
N VAL A 182 0.09 10.36 -13.54
CA VAL A 182 0.86 11.28 -14.39
C VAL A 182 1.73 10.49 -15.35
N SER A 183 1.64 10.76 -16.66
CA SER A 183 2.62 10.23 -17.62
C SER A 183 4.00 10.83 -17.35
N ALA A 184 5.04 9.99 -17.21
CA ALA A 184 6.40 10.43 -16.98
C ALA A 184 6.96 11.29 -18.15
N GLU A 185 6.41 11.15 -19.35
CA GLU A 185 6.74 11.98 -20.50
C GLU A 185 6.47 13.47 -20.23
N GLN A 186 5.45 13.80 -19.41
CA GLN A 186 5.13 15.20 -19.13
C GLN A 186 6.15 15.89 -18.23
N VAL A 187 6.96 15.12 -17.50
CA VAL A 187 7.99 15.66 -16.62
C VAL A 187 9.40 15.52 -17.20
N ASP A 188 9.51 14.97 -18.43
CA ASP A 188 10.77 14.78 -19.17
C ASP A 188 11.83 13.96 -18.39
N LEU A 189 11.38 12.99 -17.60
CA LEU A 189 12.23 12.15 -16.76
C LEU A 189 11.92 10.66 -16.94
N ASP A 190 12.98 9.86 -17.08
CA ASP A 190 12.87 8.41 -17.04
C ASP A 190 12.60 7.93 -15.61
N ILE A 191 11.74 6.91 -15.48
CA ILE A 191 11.53 6.20 -14.21
C ILE A 191 12.75 5.31 -13.97
N CYS A 192 13.62 5.74 -13.04
CA CYS A 192 14.79 4.98 -12.64
C CYS A 192 15.29 5.44 -11.25
N PRO A 193 16.07 4.63 -10.53
CA PRO A 193 16.56 4.99 -9.19
C PRO A 193 17.32 6.32 -9.15
N LYS A 194 18.04 6.67 -10.21
CA LYS A 194 18.81 7.93 -10.30
C LYS A 194 17.92 9.17 -10.24
N ASN A 195 16.70 9.08 -10.76
CA ASN A 195 15.75 10.20 -10.82
C ASN A 195 14.75 10.20 -9.65
N SER A 196 14.86 9.26 -8.69
CA SER A 196 13.87 9.08 -7.62
C SER A 196 13.65 10.33 -6.77
N GLU A 197 14.72 11.04 -6.40
CA GLU A 197 14.63 12.26 -5.59
C GLU A 197 13.86 13.37 -6.33
N VAL A 198 14.17 13.58 -7.61
CA VAL A 198 13.53 14.61 -8.44
C VAL A 198 12.06 14.25 -8.72
N LEU A 199 11.78 13.00 -9.10
CA LEU A 199 10.41 12.52 -9.32
C LEU A 199 9.58 12.62 -8.03
N CYS A 200 10.16 12.26 -6.89
CA CYS A 200 9.49 12.38 -5.60
C CYS A 200 9.13 13.84 -5.28
N LYS A 201 10.07 14.77 -5.45
CA LYS A 201 9.83 16.21 -5.26
C LYS A 201 8.69 16.71 -6.15
N ILE A 202 8.73 16.39 -7.45
CA ILE A 202 7.68 16.78 -8.40
C ILE A 202 6.34 16.16 -7.99
N GLY A 203 6.33 14.90 -7.57
CA GLY A 203 5.13 14.22 -7.07
C GLY A 203 4.51 14.93 -5.87
N MET A 204 5.33 15.34 -4.90
CA MET A 204 4.83 16.10 -3.74
C MET A 204 4.26 17.46 -4.14
N GLU A 205 4.89 18.18 -5.07
CA GLU A 205 4.36 19.46 -5.59
C GLU A 205 3.00 19.26 -6.29
N ILE A 206 2.85 18.19 -7.09
CA ILE A 206 1.57 17.82 -7.73
C ILE A 206 0.50 17.50 -6.69
N ARG A 207 0.80 16.62 -5.73
CA ARG A 207 -0.12 16.22 -4.66
C ARG A 207 -0.62 17.44 -3.88
N ASP A 208 0.31 18.26 -3.41
CA ASP A 208 0.00 19.41 -2.57
C ASP A 208 -0.78 20.47 -3.35
N GLY A 209 -0.43 20.70 -4.61
CA GLY A 209 -1.17 21.57 -5.50
C GLY A 209 -2.60 21.07 -5.77
N LEU A 210 -2.79 19.76 -5.98
CA LEU A 210 -4.13 19.17 -6.13
C LEU A 210 -4.95 19.32 -4.85
N ASN A 211 -4.39 19.03 -3.70
CA ASN A 211 -5.09 19.12 -2.42
C ASN A 211 -5.49 20.56 -2.05
N GLN A 212 -4.77 21.56 -2.54
CA GLN A 212 -5.14 22.97 -2.37
C GLN A 212 -6.28 23.42 -3.31
N ASN A 213 -6.34 22.86 -4.53
CA ASN A 213 -7.20 23.38 -5.60
C ASN A 213 -8.38 22.45 -5.93
N VAL A 214 -8.34 21.18 -5.58
CA VAL A 214 -9.35 20.18 -5.95
C VAL A 214 -9.88 19.48 -4.70
N ARG A 215 -11.18 19.63 -4.46
CA ARG A 215 -11.81 18.82 -3.42
C ARG A 215 -11.95 17.39 -3.90
N VAL A 216 -11.28 16.45 -3.22
CA VAL A 216 -11.35 15.00 -3.45
C VAL A 216 -11.97 14.37 -2.22
N GLN A 217 -13.00 13.54 -2.43
CA GLN A 217 -13.74 12.88 -1.34
C GLN A 217 -14.33 11.58 -1.87
N HIS A 218 -14.08 10.47 -1.15
CA HIS A 218 -14.72 9.19 -1.49
C HIS A 218 -16.24 9.30 -1.33
N PRO A 219 -17.03 8.83 -2.33
CA PRO A 219 -18.47 9.08 -2.34
C PRO A 219 -19.25 8.41 -1.20
N ILE A 220 -18.71 7.33 -0.62
CA ILE A 220 -19.32 6.56 0.46
C ILE A 220 -18.51 6.66 1.76
N LEU A 221 -17.19 6.47 1.71
CA LEU A 221 -16.30 6.42 2.86
C LEU A 221 -15.79 7.82 3.19
N GLN A 222 -16.50 8.54 4.05
CA GLN A 222 -16.24 9.96 4.37
C GLN A 222 -14.89 10.21 5.05
N HIS A 223 -14.24 9.20 5.60
CA HIS A 223 -12.91 9.31 6.20
C HIS A 223 -11.77 9.25 5.17
N ILE A 224 -12.08 8.95 3.89
CA ILE A 224 -11.11 8.92 2.79
C ILE A 224 -11.30 10.19 1.95
N ALA A 225 -10.33 11.10 2.02
CA ALA A 225 -10.37 12.39 1.36
C ALA A 225 -8.96 12.89 1.04
N GLY A 226 -8.85 13.72 -0.01
CA GLY A 226 -7.58 14.22 -0.52
C GLY A 226 -6.91 13.23 -1.48
N VAL A 227 -5.88 13.71 -2.15
CA VAL A 227 -4.94 12.87 -2.93
C VAL A 227 -3.80 12.50 -2.00
N ASP A 228 -3.58 11.20 -1.84
CA ASP A 228 -2.56 10.67 -0.93
C ASP A 228 -1.22 10.49 -1.65
N GLU A 229 -1.26 10.06 -2.90
CA GLU A 229 -0.13 9.53 -3.63
C GLU A 229 -0.10 10.04 -5.08
N VAL A 230 1.10 10.12 -5.66
CA VAL A 230 1.29 10.45 -7.09
C VAL A 230 2.01 9.29 -7.76
N GLU A 231 1.38 8.72 -8.77
CA GLU A 231 1.96 7.67 -9.60
C GLU A 231 2.40 8.22 -10.94
N PHE A 232 3.70 8.27 -11.17
CA PHE A 232 4.26 8.44 -12.50
C PHE A 232 4.28 7.09 -13.20
N TYR A 233 3.83 7.06 -14.46
CA TYR A 233 3.85 5.85 -15.27
C TYR A 233 4.48 6.13 -16.64
N GLY A 234 5.16 5.11 -17.16
CA GLY A 234 5.84 5.18 -18.46
C GLY A 234 6.07 3.80 -19.07
N PRO A 235 6.77 3.73 -20.21
CA PRO A 235 7.14 2.47 -20.84
C PRO A 235 7.94 1.57 -19.88
N ALA A 236 7.63 0.29 -19.84
CA ALA A 236 8.40 -0.69 -19.09
C ALA A 236 9.79 -0.86 -19.70
N LYS A 237 10.78 -1.19 -18.88
CA LYS A 237 12.13 -1.58 -19.32
C LYS A 237 12.18 -3.06 -19.69
N SER A 238 11.49 -3.89 -18.92
CA SER A 238 11.36 -5.32 -19.18
C SER A 238 10.38 -5.58 -20.31
N LYS A 239 10.71 -6.52 -21.19
CA LYS A 239 9.79 -7.00 -22.24
C LYS A 239 8.58 -7.78 -21.70
N GLU A 240 8.64 -8.16 -20.43
CA GLU A 240 7.59 -8.93 -19.74
C GLU A 240 6.62 -8.03 -18.96
N ALA A 241 6.82 -6.71 -18.99
CA ALA A 241 5.97 -5.74 -18.33
C ALA A 241 5.35 -4.79 -19.35
N ASP A 242 4.14 -4.31 -19.04
CA ASP A 242 3.38 -3.39 -19.88
C ASP A 242 3.73 -1.93 -19.61
N PHE A 243 3.95 -1.59 -18.32
CA PHE A 243 4.44 -0.26 -17.93
C PHE A 243 5.34 -0.32 -16.72
N GLN A 244 6.09 0.79 -16.53
CA GLN A 244 6.84 1.06 -15.31
C GLN A 244 6.10 2.11 -14.47
N ASN A 245 6.08 1.91 -13.15
CA ASN A 245 5.50 2.81 -12.17
C ASN A 245 6.56 3.38 -11.24
N PHE A 246 6.35 4.62 -10.81
CA PHE A 246 7.04 5.26 -9.70
C PHE A 246 6.00 5.95 -8.83
N VAL A 247 5.91 5.59 -7.57
CA VAL A 247 4.92 6.17 -6.64
C VAL A 247 5.63 6.99 -5.59
N ALA A 248 5.24 8.26 -5.51
CA ALA A 248 5.66 9.21 -4.48
C ALA A 248 4.50 9.45 -3.51
N PHE A 249 4.77 9.42 -2.21
CA PHE A 249 3.75 9.53 -1.18
C PHE A 249 4.31 10.11 0.14
N GLY A 250 3.43 10.23 1.15
CA GLY A 250 3.80 10.57 2.52
C GLY A 250 4.56 11.89 2.61
N ASP A 251 5.69 11.86 3.29
CA ASP A 251 6.59 13.01 3.48
C ASP A 251 7.87 12.82 2.63
N SER A 252 7.69 12.80 1.32
CA SER A 252 8.73 12.53 0.32
C SER A 252 9.26 11.08 0.36
N GLN A 253 8.35 10.12 0.44
CA GLN A 253 8.62 8.69 0.39
C GLN A 253 8.43 8.14 -1.02
N VAL A 254 9.07 7.02 -1.31
CA VAL A 254 9.00 6.32 -2.60
C VAL A 254 8.67 4.86 -2.36
N ASP A 255 7.65 4.33 -3.03
CA ASP A 255 7.36 2.89 -3.06
C ASP A 255 8.39 2.16 -3.95
N ARG A 256 9.06 1.15 -3.39
CA ARG A 256 10.00 0.29 -4.12
C ARG A 256 9.29 -0.77 -4.93
N SER A 257 8.07 -1.13 -4.53
CA SER A 257 7.22 -2.08 -5.26
C SER A 257 6.51 -1.41 -6.44
N PRO A 258 5.84 -2.19 -7.32
CA PRO A 258 4.98 -1.62 -8.36
C PRO A 258 3.73 -0.90 -7.83
N CYS A 259 3.50 -0.88 -6.52
CA CYS A 259 2.34 -0.34 -5.81
C CYS A 259 1.02 -1.06 -6.14
N GLY A 260 0.48 -1.82 -5.17
CA GLY A 260 -0.77 -2.58 -5.38
C GLY A 260 -2.00 -1.69 -5.52
N THR A 261 -2.10 -0.64 -4.69
CA THR A 261 -3.19 0.35 -4.74
C THR A 261 -3.06 1.26 -5.96
N GLY A 262 -1.83 1.67 -6.32
CA GLY A 262 -1.55 2.43 -7.54
C GLY A 262 -1.88 1.64 -8.80
N THR A 263 -1.43 0.38 -8.89
CA THR A 263 -1.82 -0.53 -9.99
C THR A 263 -3.35 -0.66 -10.09
N SER A 264 -4.06 -0.79 -8.97
CA SER A 264 -5.53 -0.85 -8.93
C SER A 264 -6.16 0.44 -9.47
N ALA A 265 -5.67 1.60 -9.04
CA ALA A 265 -6.13 2.91 -9.51
C ALA A 265 -5.86 3.07 -11.02
N LYS A 266 -4.69 2.63 -11.51
CA LYS A 266 -4.31 2.70 -12.93
C LYS A 266 -5.18 1.81 -13.80
N ILE A 267 -5.42 0.53 -13.43
CA ILE A 267 -6.28 -0.33 -14.27
C ILE A 267 -7.74 0.15 -14.26
N ALA A 268 -8.22 0.76 -13.18
CA ALA A 268 -9.53 1.42 -13.16
C ALA A 268 -9.59 2.64 -14.10
N PHE A 269 -8.54 3.45 -14.12
CA PHE A 269 -8.38 4.54 -15.09
C PHE A 269 -8.32 4.01 -16.53
N MET A 270 -7.56 2.95 -16.80
CA MET A 270 -7.46 2.36 -18.14
C MET A 270 -8.79 1.76 -18.60
N HIS A 271 -9.52 1.09 -17.70
CA HIS A 271 -10.86 0.58 -17.97
C HIS A 271 -11.83 1.72 -18.30
N ALA A 272 -11.85 2.78 -17.52
CA ALA A 272 -12.70 3.94 -17.75
C ALA A 272 -12.38 4.69 -19.09
N LYS A 273 -11.17 4.53 -19.61
CA LYS A 273 -10.73 5.02 -20.94
C LYS A 273 -10.88 3.97 -22.06
N ASN A 274 -11.51 2.81 -21.80
CA ASN A 274 -11.71 1.69 -22.72
C ASN A 274 -10.40 1.10 -23.28
N LEU A 275 -9.34 1.12 -22.48
CA LEU A 275 -8.03 0.53 -22.80
C LEU A 275 -7.90 -0.92 -22.27
N LEU A 276 -8.69 -1.29 -21.26
CA LEU A 276 -8.77 -2.62 -20.66
C LEU A 276 -10.23 -3.04 -20.44
N ASN A 277 -10.52 -4.32 -20.59
CA ASN A 277 -11.81 -4.92 -20.35
C ASN A 277 -11.76 -5.89 -19.14
N VAL A 278 -12.93 -6.36 -18.69
CA VAL A 278 -13.00 -7.42 -17.70
C VAL A 278 -12.30 -8.68 -18.22
N GLY A 279 -11.44 -9.26 -17.38
CA GLY A 279 -10.59 -10.41 -17.71
C GLY A 279 -9.22 -10.05 -18.27
N ASP A 280 -8.99 -8.79 -18.69
CA ASP A 280 -7.67 -8.34 -19.11
C ASP A 280 -6.75 -8.18 -17.91
N SER A 281 -5.45 -8.40 -18.12
CA SER A 281 -4.42 -8.23 -17.10
C SER A 281 -3.22 -7.45 -17.64
N VAL A 282 -2.51 -6.79 -16.74
CA VAL A 282 -1.30 -6.03 -17.02
C VAL A 282 -0.21 -6.38 -16.02
N ILE A 283 1.04 -6.28 -16.44
CA ILE A 283 2.22 -6.41 -15.58
C ILE A 283 2.80 -5.00 -15.36
N CYS A 284 2.78 -4.56 -14.12
CA CYS A 284 3.41 -3.32 -13.69
C CYS A 284 4.81 -3.59 -13.15
N GLU A 285 5.79 -2.83 -13.60
CA GLU A 285 7.17 -2.88 -13.17
C GLU A 285 7.48 -1.70 -12.25
N SER A 286 8.18 -1.93 -11.15
CA SER A 286 8.60 -0.86 -10.23
C SER A 286 9.87 -0.14 -10.72
N VAL A 287 10.26 0.89 -9.97
CA VAL A 287 11.56 1.55 -10.15
C VAL A 287 12.76 0.60 -9.98
N LEU A 288 12.58 -0.52 -9.27
CA LEU A 288 13.56 -1.60 -9.08
C LEU A 288 13.38 -2.77 -10.05
N GLU A 289 12.49 -2.63 -11.06
CA GLU A 289 12.21 -3.68 -12.07
C GLU A 289 11.54 -4.94 -11.48
N THR A 290 11.02 -4.86 -10.25
CA THR A 290 10.15 -5.88 -9.66
C THR A 290 8.74 -5.77 -10.22
N LYS A 291 7.93 -6.83 -10.17
CA LYS A 291 6.68 -6.91 -10.93
C LYS A 291 5.49 -7.25 -10.05
N PHE A 292 4.36 -6.61 -10.35
CA PHE A 292 3.02 -7.04 -9.94
C PHE A 292 2.16 -7.29 -11.17
N LYS A 293 1.24 -8.23 -11.04
CA LYS A 293 0.17 -8.42 -12.02
C LYS A 293 -1.11 -7.78 -11.49
N GLY A 294 -1.74 -6.91 -12.30
CA GLY A 294 -3.08 -6.39 -12.10
C GLY A 294 -4.07 -7.01 -13.08
N GLU A 295 -5.28 -7.37 -12.64
CA GLU A 295 -6.34 -7.97 -13.46
C GLU A 295 -7.68 -7.34 -13.11
N ILE A 296 -8.55 -7.12 -14.10
CA ILE A 296 -9.93 -6.66 -13.87
C ILE A 296 -10.84 -7.88 -13.70
N VAL A 297 -11.29 -8.12 -12.47
CA VAL A 297 -12.15 -9.29 -12.16
C VAL A 297 -13.58 -9.08 -12.62
N LYS A 298 -14.15 -7.92 -12.33
CA LYS A 298 -15.53 -7.55 -12.68
C LYS A 298 -15.77 -6.07 -12.58
N GLU A 299 -16.81 -5.60 -13.25
CA GLU A 299 -17.36 -4.26 -13.08
C GLU A 299 -18.26 -4.16 -11.85
N CYS A 300 -18.32 -2.98 -11.26
CA CYS A 300 -19.21 -2.63 -10.16
C CYS A 300 -19.51 -1.11 -10.17
N LYS A 301 -20.09 -0.60 -9.09
CA LYS A 301 -20.33 0.84 -8.88
C LYS A 301 -19.95 1.26 -7.49
N VAL A 302 -19.47 2.49 -7.36
CA VAL A 302 -19.21 3.18 -6.09
C VAL A 302 -19.93 4.53 -6.12
N GLY A 303 -21.10 4.63 -5.49
CA GLY A 303 -22.00 5.74 -5.70
C GLY A 303 -22.38 5.87 -7.19
N ASP A 304 -22.12 7.02 -7.79
CA ASP A 304 -22.39 7.29 -9.21
C ASP A 304 -21.23 6.90 -10.14
N TYR A 305 -20.08 6.47 -9.59
CA TYR A 305 -18.91 6.12 -10.36
C TYR A 305 -19.00 4.68 -10.90
N ALA A 306 -18.72 4.49 -12.19
CA ALA A 306 -18.37 3.20 -12.75
C ALA A 306 -17.04 2.75 -12.13
N ALA A 307 -17.01 1.52 -11.63
CA ALA A 307 -15.87 1.00 -10.87
C ALA A 307 -15.59 -0.44 -11.30
N ILE A 308 -14.42 -0.94 -10.94
CA ILE A 308 -14.00 -2.33 -11.14
C ILE A 308 -13.57 -2.93 -9.79
N ILE A 309 -13.59 -4.26 -9.72
CA ILE A 309 -12.85 -5.01 -8.70
C ILE A 309 -11.54 -5.45 -9.32
N PRO A 310 -10.41 -4.88 -8.89
CA PRO A 310 -9.10 -5.33 -9.35
C PRO A 310 -8.60 -6.51 -8.53
N ARG A 311 -7.82 -7.41 -9.16
CA ARG A 311 -7.02 -8.43 -8.50
C ARG A 311 -5.55 -8.10 -8.71
N ILE A 312 -4.80 -8.03 -7.60
CA ILE A 312 -3.36 -7.79 -7.62
C ILE A 312 -2.65 -9.06 -7.19
N SER A 313 -1.57 -9.40 -7.90
CA SER A 313 -0.72 -10.55 -7.56
C SER A 313 0.73 -10.12 -7.46
N GLY A 314 1.43 -10.65 -6.44
CA GLY A 314 2.84 -10.39 -6.19
C GLY A 314 3.44 -11.37 -5.21
N THR A 315 4.74 -11.23 -4.95
CA THR A 315 5.51 -12.10 -4.06
C THR A 315 6.10 -11.32 -2.90
N ALA A 316 6.15 -11.96 -1.72
CA ALA A 316 6.85 -11.43 -0.56
C ALA A 316 7.88 -12.44 -0.04
N SER A 317 8.89 -11.93 0.66
CA SER A 317 9.90 -12.75 1.33
C SER A 317 10.03 -12.35 2.79
N ILE A 318 10.06 -13.31 3.70
CA ILE A 318 10.39 -13.11 5.11
C ILE A 318 11.90 -12.90 5.21
N VAL A 319 12.31 -11.81 5.87
CA VAL A 319 13.74 -11.45 6.01
C VAL A 319 14.24 -11.47 7.46
N GLY A 320 13.33 -11.52 8.44
CA GLY A 320 13.74 -11.62 9.84
C GLY A 320 12.60 -11.75 10.83
N PHE A 321 12.96 -12.32 12.00
CA PHE A 321 12.12 -12.36 13.20
C PHE A 321 12.79 -11.49 14.25
N ASN A 322 12.10 -10.46 14.73
CA ASN A 322 12.68 -9.41 15.55
C ASN A 322 11.92 -9.22 16.87
N THR A 323 12.64 -8.79 17.89
CA THR A 323 12.06 -8.31 19.14
C THR A 323 12.56 -6.91 19.42
N PHE A 324 11.66 -5.94 19.43
CA PHE A 324 11.95 -4.55 19.73
C PHE A 324 11.66 -4.24 21.20
N LEU A 325 12.59 -3.55 21.83
CA LEU A 325 12.48 -3.12 23.23
C LEU A 325 12.30 -1.60 23.29
N ILE A 326 11.34 -1.15 24.08
CA ILE A 326 11.12 0.28 24.35
C ILE A 326 11.57 0.56 25.78
N ASP A 327 12.73 1.24 25.93
CA ASP A 327 13.21 1.70 27.22
C ASP A 327 12.55 3.06 27.54
N PRO A 328 11.85 3.20 28.68
CA PRO A 328 11.23 4.46 29.06
C PRO A 328 12.24 5.58 29.29
N LYS A 329 13.51 5.26 29.56
CA LYS A 329 14.60 6.21 29.79
C LYS A 329 15.31 6.66 28.52
N ASP A 330 15.09 5.97 27.39
CA ASP A 330 15.65 6.37 26.10
C ASP A 330 14.98 7.67 25.63
N PRO A 331 15.73 8.79 25.49
CA PRO A 331 15.16 10.04 25.01
C PRO A 331 14.67 9.95 23.56
N LEU A 332 15.17 8.99 22.76
CA LEU A 332 14.81 8.73 21.37
C LEU A 332 13.87 7.52 21.21
N LYS A 333 13.20 7.09 22.28
CA LYS A 333 12.30 5.93 22.27
C LYS A 333 11.18 6.01 21.22
N GLN A 334 10.74 7.21 20.85
CA GLN A 334 9.71 7.41 19.81
C GLN A 334 10.30 7.56 18.41
N GLY A 335 11.63 7.43 18.27
CA GLY A 335 12.29 7.58 16.97
C GLY A 335 12.41 9.02 16.51
N PHE A 336 13.05 9.19 15.37
CA PHE A 336 13.29 10.46 14.67
C PHE A 336 13.51 10.21 13.19
N LEU A 337 13.44 11.26 12.37
CA LEU A 337 13.95 11.27 10.99
C LEU A 337 14.89 12.48 10.84
N LEU A 338 16.02 12.26 10.18
CA LEU A 338 16.87 13.33 9.70
C LEU A 338 16.42 13.68 8.28
N LYS A 339 15.96 14.93 8.11
CA LYS A 339 15.53 15.48 6.82
C LYS A 339 16.64 16.31 6.21
#